data_77dc826823d1dbf775e20e7c8fc9dd40
#
_entry.id   77dc826823d1dbf775e20e7c8fc9dd40
#
_cell.length_a   1.000
_cell.length_b   1.000
_cell.length_c   1.000
_cell.angle_alpha   90.00
_cell.angle_beta   90.00
_cell.angle_gamma   90.00
#
_symmetry.space_group_name_H-M   'P 1'
#
loop_
_entity.id
_entity.type
_entity.pdbx_description
1 polymer ?
#
loop_
_entity_poly.entity_id
_entity_poly.type
_entity_poly.pdbx_seq_one_letter_code
_entity_poly.pdbx_strand_id
1 'polypeptide(L)'
;MRPGENSIREAAQFAVSYSRAWSAGQASGSAYWVFPEQVSKTPQSGEYISSGSWVIRGKRNYIFNLPLEIFIGSYEIEGIRIPMASPNKETFKEESIRIIPGKSNRSDVSRKIAEILGYERDEIDSILPPGGSQIV
;
A
#
# COMPACT_ATOMS: atom_id res chain seq x y z
N MET A 1 -9.58 -11.81 -17.27
CA MET A 1 -8.13 -12.10 -17.36
C MET A 1 -7.53 -12.19 -15.97
N ARG A 2 -6.72 -13.18 -15.75
CA ARG A 2 -6.05 -13.36 -14.45
C ARG A 2 -4.75 -12.55 -14.44
N PRO A 3 -4.48 -11.75 -13.39
CA PRO A 3 -3.21 -11.02 -13.28
C PRO A 3 -2.01 -11.98 -13.18
N GLY A 4 -0.86 -11.56 -13.68
CA GLY A 4 0.38 -12.30 -13.53
C GLY A 4 0.91 -12.26 -12.09
N GLU A 5 1.87 -13.14 -11.79
CA GLU A 5 2.46 -13.24 -10.44
C GLU A 5 3.09 -11.94 -9.96
N ASN A 6 3.78 -11.21 -10.84
CA ASN A 6 4.40 -9.94 -10.48
C ASN A 6 3.36 -8.89 -10.10
N SER A 7 2.25 -8.82 -10.82
CA SER A 7 1.16 -7.88 -10.51
C SER A 7 0.49 -8.22 -9.19
N ILE A 8 0.28 -9.51 -8.92
CA ILE A 8 -0.28 -9.99 -7.65
C ILE A 8 0.67 -9.63 -6.51
N ARG A 9 1.96 -9.84 -6.68
CA ARG A 9 2.95 -9.54 -5.65
C ARG A 9 3.03 -8.04 -5.37
N GLU A 10 3.02 -7.20 -6.39
CA GLU A 10 3.01 -5.74 -6.22
C GLU A 10 1.76 -5.27 -5.49
N ALA A 11 0.60 -5.78 -5.87
CA ALA A 11 -0.65 -5.46 -5.20
C ALA A 11 -0.63 -5.90 -3.74
N ALA A 12 -0.10 -7.08 -3.46
CA ALA A 12 0.03 -7.61 -2.11
C ALA A 12 0.99 -6.76 -1.26
N GLN A 13 2.13 -6.36 -1.83
CA GLN A 13 3.08 -5.49 -1.14
C GLN A 13 2.48 -4.12 -0.85
N PHE A 14 1.73 -3.57 -1.80
CA PHE A 14 1.01 -2.32 -1.58
C PHE A 14 0.00 -2.45 -0.44
N ALA A 15 -0.78 -3.52 -0.46
CA ALA A 15 -1.80 -3.77 0.55
C ALA A 15 -1.20 -3.90 1.96
N VAL A 16 -0.11 -4.65 2.11
CA VAL A 16 0.53 -4.82 3.42
C VAL A 16 1.17 -3.54 3.91
N SER A 17 1.74 -2.73 3.01
CA SER A 17 2.37 -1.45 3.36
C SER A 17 1.35 -0.43 3.87
N TYR A 18 0.11 -0.50 3.39
CA TYR A 18 -0.97 0.39 3.83
C TYR A 18 -1.86 -0.22 4.91
N SER A 19 -1.45 -1.36 5.47
CA SER A 19 -2.12 -2.01 6.59
C SER A 19 -1.53 -1.53 7.92
N ARG A 20 -2.05 -2.07 9.01
CA ARG A 20 -1.54 -1.80 10.37
C ARG A 20 -0.09 -2.23 10.57
N ALA A 21 0.43 -3.10 9.71
CA ALA A 21 1.82 -3.53 9.80
C ALA A 21 2.79 -2.34 9.69
N TRP A 22 2.46 -1.34 8.89
CA TRP A 22 3.29 -0.14 8.75
C TRP A 22 3.35 0.64 10.06
N SER A 23 2.21 0.97 10.66
CA SER A 23 2.17 1.71 11.93
C SER A 23 2.73 0.90 13.09
N ALA A 24 2.73 -0.43 12.99
CA ALA A 24 3.36 -1.30 13.97
C ALA A 24 4.88 -1.37 13.82
N GLY A 25 5.46 -0.75 12.79
CA GLY A 25 6.90 -0.71 12.57
C GLY A 25 7.49 -2.02 12.08
N GLN A 26 6.70 -2.88 11.47
CA GLN A 26 7.19 -4.16 10.94
C GLN A 26 8.06 -3.95 9.72
N ALA A 27 9.09 -4.77 9.56
CA ALA A 27 9.95 -4.74 8.38
C ALA A 27 9.35 -5.51 7.20
N SER A 28 8.55 -6.51 7.48
CA SER A 28 7.88 -7.33 6.49
C SER A 28 6.53 -7.79 6.99
N GLY A 29 5.69 -8.21 6.08
CA GLY A 29 4.37 -8.74 6.42
C GLY A 29 3.87 -9.71 5.38
N SER A 30 2.67 -10.19 5.59
CA SER A 30 2.03 -11.15 4.69
C SER A 30 0.70 -10.59 4.19
N ALA A 31 0.34 -10.97 3.00
CA ALA A 31 -0.96 -10.68 2.42
C ALA A 31 -1.51 -11.94 1.77
N TYR A 32 -2.77 -11.95 1.42
CA TYR A 32 -3.34 -13.04 0.64
C TYR A 32 -4.26 -12.49 -0.44
N TRP A 33 -4.46 -13.30 -1.47
CA TRP A 33 -5.43 -12.98 -2.51
C TRP A 33 -6.43 -14.11 -2.66
N VAL A 34 -7.61 -13.76 -3.14
CA VAL A 34 -8.71 -14.70 -3.35
C VAL A 34 -9.43 -14.34 -4.65
N PHE A 35 -10.20 -15.28 -5.17
CA PHE A 35 -11.06 -15.02 -6.31
C PHE A 35 -12.32 -14.27 -5.86
N PRO A 36 -12.93 -13.45 -6.74
CA PRO A 36 -14.13 -12.69 -6.38
C PRO A 36 -15.27 -13.54 -5.83
N GLU A 37 -15.46 -14.74 -6.35
CA GLU A 37 -16.53 -15.65 -5.91
C GLU A 37 -16.31 -16.20 -4.49
N GLN A 38 -15.12 -16.04 -3.92
CA GLN A 38 -14.83 -16.43 -2.54
C GLN A 38 -15.26 -15.38 -1.53
N VAL A 39 -15.61 -14.17 -1.97
CA VAL A 39 -15.94 -13.03 -1.09
C VAL A 39 -17.45 -12.85 -1.04
N SER A 40 -18.00 -12.81 0.17
CA SER A 40 -19.43 -12.68 0.38
C SER A 40 -19.73 -11.80 1.59
N LYS A 41 -20.88 -11.10 1.57
CA LYS A 41 -21.43 -10.41 2.73
C LYS A 41 -22.52 -11.24 3.42
N THR A 42 -22.87 -12.40 2.86
CA THR A 42 -23.94 -13.23 3.38
C THR A 42 -23.38 -14.26 4.35
N PRO A 43 -23.77 -14.22 5.65
CA PRO A 43 -23.34 -15.23 6.60
C PRO A 43 -24.03 -16.57 6.33
N GLN A 44 -23.33 -17.65 6.67
CA GLN A 44 -23.97 -18.96 6.74
C GLN A 44 -24.73 -19.06 8.06
N SER A 45 -25.60 -20.06 8.15
CA SER A 45 -26.37 -20.31 9.37
C SER A 45 -25.44 -20.45 10.59
N GLY A 46 -25.73 -19.66 11.63
CA GLY A 46 -24.94 -19.67 12.85
C GLY A 46 -23.71 -18.76 12.84
N GLU A 47 -23.42 -18.08 11.73
CA GLU A 47 -22.33 -17.13 11.65
C GLU A 47 -22.81 -15.70 11.93
N TYR A 48 -21.89 -14.92 12.50
CA TYR A 48 -22.07 -13.48 12.66
C TYR A 48 -21.09 -12.73 11.78
N ILE A 49 -21.59 -11.73 11.04
CA ILE A 49 -20.75 -10.83 10.23
C ILE A 49 -21.00 -9.41 10.69
N SER A 50 -19.92 -8.72 11.11
CA SER A 50 -20.02 -7.31 11.48
C SER A 50 -20.40 -6.46 10.26
N SER A 51 -21.09 -5.37 10.51
CA SER A 51 -21.44 -4.40 9.47
C SER A 51 -20.18 -3.92 8.76
N GLY A 52 -20.17 -3.94 7.42
CA GLY A 52 -19.03 -3.56 6.61
C GLY A 52 -17.96 -4.62 6.44
N SER A 53 -18.12 -5.77 7.07
CA SER A 53 -17.16 -6.89 6.95
C SER A 53 -17.55 -7.83 5.81
N TRP A 54 -16.57 -8.62 5.37
CA TRP A 54 -16.74 -9.64 4.33
C TRP A 54 -16.38 -11.00 4.87
N VAL A 55 -17.04 -12.02 4.33
CA VAL A 55 -16.70 -13.42 4.60
C VAL A 55 -15.91 -13.94 3.41
N ILE A 56 -14.79 -14.59 3.71
CA ILE A 56 -13.95 -15.20 2.68
C ILE A 56 -14.07 -16.71 2.82
N ARG A 57 -14.53 -17.37 1.76
CA ARG A 57 -14.73 -18.81 1.69
C ARG A 57 -13.60 -19.46 0.92
N GLY A 58 -13.24 -20.68 1.32
CA GLY A 58 -12.27 -21.48 0.61
C GLY A 58 -10.83 -21.07 0.87
N LYS A 59 -9.96 -21.45 -0.04
CA LYS A 59 -8.51 -21.28 0.12
C LYS A 59 -8.07 -19.83 -0.05
N ARG A 60 -7.28 -19.33 0.90
CA ARG A 60 -6.57 -18.07 0.78
C ARG A 60 -5.18 -18.33 0.22
N ASN A 61 -4.78 -17.53 -0.76
CA ASN A 61 -3.48 -17.66 -1.40
C ASN A 61 -2.51 -16.67 -0.77
N TYR A 62 -1.74 -17.15 0.22
CA TYR A 62 -0.83 -16.28 0.99
C TYR A 62 0.45 -15.99 0.25
N ILE A 63 0.94 -14.76 0.45
CA ILE A 63 2.26 -14.33 0.05
C ILE A 63 2.96 -13.83 1.30
N PHE A 64 4.07 -14.47 1.66
CA PHE A 64 4.80 -14.19 2.89
C PHE A 64 6.02 -13.32 2.63
N ASN A 65 6.52 -12.71 3.71
CA ASN A 65 7.78 -11.95 3.69
C ASN A 65 7.79 -10.80 2.68
N LEU A 66 6.67 -10.12 2.54
CA LEU A 66 6.59 -8.92 1.71
C LEU A 66 7.24 -7.75 2.44
N PRO A 67 8.23 -7.06 1.84
CA PRO A 67 8.84 -5.92 2.51
C PRO A 67 7.85 -4.76 2.62
N LEU A 68 7.87 -4.07 3.76
CA LEU A 68 7.14 -2.83 3.92
C LEU A 68 8.03 -1.70 3.41
N GLU A 69 7.79 -1.33 2.17
CA GLU A 69 8.60 -0.37 1.45
C GLU A 69 7.74 0.26 0.36
N ILE A 70 7.76 1.58 0.30
CA ILE A 70 7.01 2.33 -0.71
C ILE A 70 7.91 3.40 -1.31
N PHE A 71 7.76 3.63 -2.59
CA PHE A 71 8.42 4.71 -3.32
C PHE A 71 7.40 5.80 -3.62
N ILE A 72 7.75 7.04 -3.31
CA ILE A 72 6.93 8.21 -3.64
C ILE A 72 7.64 8.97 -4.75
N GLY A 73 6.94 9.19 -5.83
CA GLY A 73 7.53 9.86 -6.99
C GLY A 73 6.48 10.59 -7.81
N SER A 74 6.89 11.06 -8.96
CA SER A 74 6.01 11.75 -9.90
C SER A 74 5.63 10.83 -11.03
N TYR A 75 4.36 10.85 -11.38
CA TYR A 75 3.81 10.08 -12.49
C TYR A 75 3.04 11.02 -13.41
N GLU A 76 3.19 10.82 -14.72
CA GLU A 76 2.52 11.67 -15.69
C GLU A 76 1.34 10.95 -16.32
N ILE A 77 0.18 11.57 -16.26
CA ILE A 77 -1.04 11.07 -16.88
C ILE A 77 -1.58 12.17 -17.78
N GLU A 78 -1.64 11.91 -19.08
CA GLU A 78 -2.16 12.87 -20.09
C GLU A 78 -1.52 14.24 -19.99
N GLY A 79 -0.20 14.27 -19.79
CA GLY A 79 0.56 15.52 -19.67
C GLY A 79 0.50 16.19 -18.30
N ILE A 80 -0.24 15.61 -17.36
CA ILE A 80 -0.36 16.14 -16.00
C ILE A 80 0.52 15.33 -15.06
N ARG A 81 1.39 16.03 -14.33
CA ARG A 81 2.29 15.43 -13.35
C ARG A 81 1.60 15.34 -12.00
N ILE A 82 1.53 14.11 -11.44
CA ILE A 82 0.91 13.88 -10.13
C ILE A 82 1.85 13.15 -9.20
N PRO A 83 1.73 13.32 -7.87
CA PRO A 83 2.45 12.48 -6.93
C PRO A 83 1.77 11.11 -6.85
N MET A 84 2.57 10.06 -6.74
CA MET A 84 2.08 8.69 -6.69
C MET A 84 2.93 7.86 -5.76
N ALA A 85 2.33 6.86 -5.13
CA ALA A 85 3.01 5.86 -4.34
C ALA A 85 3.02 4.52 -5.09
N SER A 86 4.13 3.81 -5.02
CA SER A 86 4.25 2.48 -5.63
C SER A 86 5.23 1.63 -4.84
N PRO A 87 4.99 0.31 -4.72
CA PRO A 87 5.99 -0.61 -4.17
C PRO A 87 7.14 -0.87 -5.13
N ASN A 88 7.02 -0.48 -6.39
CA ASN A 88 8.03 -0.71 -7.42
C ASN A 88 8.66 0.61 -7.86
N LYS A 89 9.98 0.74 -7.63
CA LYS A 89 10.73 1.92 -8.01
C LYS A 89 10.64 2.20 -9.52
N GLU A 90 10.56 1.17 -10.33
CA GLU A 90 10.54 1.30 -11.79
C GLU A 90 9.23 1.89 -12.34
N THR A 91 8.21 2.06 -11.50
CA THR A 91 7.01 2.81 -11.86
C THR A 91 7.34 4.25 -12.29
N PHE A 92 8.42 4.82 -11.72
CA PHE A 92 8.78 6.21 -11.93
C PHE A 92 9.93 6.36 -12.92
N LYS A 93 9.78 7.28 -13.86
CA LYS A 93 10.85 7.62 -14.82
C LYS A 93 11.89 8.53 -14.20
N GLU A 94 11.49 9.36 -13.25
CA GLU A 94 12.38 10.24 -12.50
C GLU A 94 12.72 9.61 -11.16
N GLU A 95 13.61 10.27 -10.40
CA GLU A 95 13.95 9.80 -9.06
C GLU A 95 12.71 9.77 -8.16
N SER A 96 12.64 8.74 -7.35
CA SER A 96 11.60 8.58 -6.33
C SER A 96 12.25 8.51 -4.95
N ILE A 97 11.42 8.75 -3.93
CA ILE A 97 11.85 8.72 -2.53
C ILE A 97 11.37 7.42 -1.92
N ARG A 98 12.32 6.64 -1.42
CA ARG A 98 12.03 5.38 -0.75
C ARG A 98 11.71 5.65 0.72
N ILE A 99 10.62 5.09 1.21
CA ILE A 99 10.25 5.14 2.62
C ILE A 99 9.99 3.74 3.16
N ILE A 100 10.29 3.58 4.44
CA ILE A 100 10.00 2.37 5.22
C ILE A 100 9.33 2.80 6.53
N PRO A 101 8.73 1.88 7.29
CA PRO A 101 8.21 2.22 8.62
C PRO A 101 9.30 2.81 9.50
N GLY A 102 8.98 3.86 10.24
CA GLY A 102 9.95 4.55 11.08
C GLY A 102 9.31 5.48 12.09
N LYS A 103 10.13 6.26 12.76
CA LYS A 103 9.71 7.08 13.91
C LYS A 103 9.27 8.49 13.54
N SER A 104 9.61 8.98 12.35
CA SER A 104 9.20 10.32 11.95
C SER A 104 7.70 10.34 11.69
N ASN A 105 7.02 11.35 12.23
CA ASN A 105 5.58 11.41 12.07
C ASN A 105 5.19 11.73 10.62
N ARG A 106 3.96 11.40 10.29
CA ARG A 106 3.45 11.53 8.93
C ARG A 106 3.50 12.96 8.40
N SER A 107 3.21 13.93 9.24
CA SER A 107 3.22 15.34 8.84
C SER A 107 4.62 15.82 8.45
N ASP A 108 5.64 15.43 9.21
CA ASP A 108 7.03 15.81 8.93
C ASP A 108 7.53 15.14 7.65
N VAL A 109 7.20 13.86 7.46
CA VAL A 109 7.57 13.12 6.25
C VAL A 109 6.89 13.74 5.02
N SER A 110 5.61 14.06 5.12
CA SER A 110 4.85 14.69 4.04
C SER A 110 5.49 16.00 3.62
N ARG A 111 5.84 16.84 4.58
CA ARG A 111 6.46 18.13 4.32
C ARG A 111 7.79 17.98 3.60
N LYS A 112 8.63 17.07 4.08
CA LYS A 112 9.95 16.87 3.51
C LYS A 112 9.89 16.33 2.08
N ILE A 113 9.03 15.35 1.83
CA ILE A 113 8.85 14.81 0.48
C ILE A 113 8.26 15.86 -0.46
N ALA A 114 7.28 16.63 0.00
CA ALA A 114 6.67 17.68 -0.78
C ALA A 114 7.71 18.73 -1.22
N GLU A 115 8.61 19.11 -0.33
CA GLU A 115 9.71 20.03 -0.67
C GLU A 115 10.64 19.45 -1.75
N ILE A 116 11.00 18.18 -1.62
CA ILE A 116 11.91 17.52 -2.56
C ILE A 116 11.28 17.38 -3.94
N LEU A 117 10.02 16.96 -4.00
CA LEU A 117 9.35 16.65 -5.26
C LEU A 117 8.60 17.85 -5.88
N GLY A 118 8.40 18.92 -5.12
CA GLY A 118 7.72 20.11 -5.63
C GLY A 118 6.20 20.02 -5.60
N TYR A 119 5.64 19.41 -4.56
CA TYR A 119 4.19 19.32 -4.36
C TYR A 119 3.76 20.03 -3.08
N GLU A 120 2.46 20.16 -2.91
CA GLU A 120 1.89 20.60 -1.64
C GLU A 120 1.92 19.46 -0.62
N ARG A 121 2.09 19.79 0.66
CA ARG A 121 2.13 18.80 1.73
C ARG A 121 0.92 17.88 1.72
N ASP A 122 -0.28 18.44 1.55
CA ASP A 122 -1.51 17.66 1.59
C ASP A 122 -1.61 16.64 0.45
N GLU A 123 -1.04 16.94 -0.70
CA GLU A 123 -0.98 15.99 -1.82
C GLU A 123 -0.13 14.78 -1.47
N ILE A 124 0.98 14.98 -0.79
CA ILE A 124 1.85 13.88 -0.35
C ILE A 124 1.22 13.13 0.81
N ASP A 125 0.66 13.86 1.79
CA ASP A 125 0.05 13.24 2.97
C ASP A 125 -1.04 12.24 2.61
N SER A 126 -1.84 12.55 1.58
CA SER A 126 -2.94 11.70 1.15
C SER A 126 -2.51 10.35 0.58
N ILE A 127 -1.26 10.20 0.16
CA ILE A 127 -0.75 8.97 -0.45
C ILE A 127 0.25 8.22 0.41
N LEU A 128 0.58 8.72 1.60
CA LEU A 128 1.49 8.02 2.50
C LEU A 128 0.81 6.87 3.23
N PRO A 129 1.57 5.81 3.59
CA PRO A 129 1.04 4.77 4.46
C PRO A 129 0.63 5.32 5.82
N PRO A 130 -0.27 4.63 6.55
CA PRO A 130 -0.69 5.06 7.88
C PRO A 130 0.41 4.84 8.91
N GLY A 131 0.77 5.89 9.63
CA GLY A 131 1.78 5.82 10.67
C GLY A 131 3.09 6.50 10.31
N GLY A 132 4.08 6.35 11.16
CA GLY A 132 5.38 6.95 10.97
C GLY A 132 6.20 6.29 9.87
N SER A 133 7.10 7.05 9.28
CA SER A 133 7.96 6.58 8.22
C SER A 133 9.38 7.07 8.40
N GLN A 134 10.30 6.46 7.68
CA GLN A 134 11.69 6.88 7.58
C GLN A 134 12.05 6.96 6.10
N ILE A 135 12.62 8.09 5.70
CA ILE A 135 13.16 8.26 4.34
C ILE A 135 14.54 7.62 4.29
N VAL A 136 14.74 6.76 3.33
CA VAL A 136 16.00 6.01 3.18
C VAL A 136 16.60 6.13 1.79
#